data_ffc49c606324eb6e3930d0999e5a1652
#
_entry.id   ffc49c606324eb6e3930d0999e5a1652
#
_cell.length_a   1.000
_cell.length_b   1.000
_cell.length_c   1.000
_cell.angle_alpha   90.00
_cell.angle_beta   90.00
_cell.angle_gamma   90.00
#
_symmetry.space_group_name_H-M   'P 1'
#
loop_
_entity.id
_entity.type
_entity.pdbx_description
1 polymer ?
#
loop_
_entity_poly.entity_id
_entity_poly.type
_entity_poly.pdbx_seq_one_letter_code
_entity_poly.pdbx_strand_id
1 'polypeptide(L)'
;WPEDVVHPAADGRPTPERCGDDLLRTTEATDRLTRLAADLDAVVVSGWFEPTADGLANANYSIAQSPDGTVTGRYDKVRLVPFGEFVPLRSFIDNFSDEIPGRDVRSGTGPAILETDIGTLGISISWEVFFDHRARDAIGNGGQLLLNPTNGSSYWLTIVQSQQIASSRLRAVETDRFVLQAAPTGFSGVIAPDGEVLQRTGVSEQKVLYDTVELRTGRTLSVQLGAWPMLVYGIATLAVIQGRRRFQKVGESDLDPQGDGTIVHERDGHIGTEPAGGDDCAGRA
;
A
#
# COMPACT_ATOMS: atom_id res chain seq x y z
N TRP A 1 0.62 23.84 -3.42
CA TRP A 1 1.32 24.13 -2.15
C TRP A 1 2.22 25.33 -2.39
N PRO A 2 2.26 26.33 -1.49
CA PRO A 2 3.19 27.45 -1.63
C PRO A 2 4.62 26.90 -1.61
N GLU A 3 5.49 27.49 -2.40
CA GLU A 3 6.90 27.11 -2.54
C GLU A 3 7.67 27.06 -1.22
N ASP A 4 7.11 27.64 -0.16
CA ASP A 4 7.77 27.86 1.14
C ASP A 4 7.49 26.78 2.20
N VAL A 5 6.64 25.78 1.90
CA VAL A 5 6.13 24.86 2.93
C VAL A 5 7.05 23.67 3.21
N VAL A 6 7.99 23.35 2.35
CA VAL A 6 8.90 22.21 2.58
C VAL A 6 10.31 22.56 2.12
N HIS A 7 11.08 23.20 2.98
CA HIS A 7 12.51 23.26 2.79
C HIS A 7 13.13 21.99 3.42
N PRO A 8 13.90 21.20 2.67
CA PRO A 8 14.63 20.09 3.25
C PRO A 8 15.61 20.62 4.31
N ALA A 9 15.70 19.92 5.44
CA ALA A 9 16.78 20.11 6.40
C ALA A 9 18.15 19.93 5.70
N ALA A 10 19.22 20.31 6.37
CA ALA A 10 20.58 20.13 5.83
C ALA A 10 20.92 18.67 5.48
N ASP A 11 20.20 17.70 6.06
CA ASP A 11 20.26 16.28 5.74
C ASP A 11 19.26 15.85 4.65
N GLY A 12 18.55 16.81 4.03
CA GLY A 12 17.55 16.57 3.00
C GLY A 12 16.16 16.19 3.52
N ARG A 13 15.92 16.21 4.83
CA ARG A 13 14.60 15.94 5.41
C ARG A 13 13.81 17.24 5.62
N PRO A 14 12.46 17.23 5.42
CA PRO A 14 11.61 18.36 5.79
C PRO A 14 11.72 18.63 7.29
N THR A 15 11.93 19.90 7.68
CA THR A 15 11.95 20.28 9.10
C THR A 15 10.52 20.52 9.60
N PRO A 16 10.10 19.87 10.70
CA PRO A 16 8.76 20.09 11.28
C PRO A 16 8.50 21.53 11.76
N GLU A 17 9.56 22.25 12.12
CA GLU A 17 9.48 23.58 12.74
C GLU A 17 9.02 24.69 11.80
N ARG A 18 9.19 24.54 10.48
CA ARG A 18 8.72 25.53 9.51
C ARG A 18 7.28 25.33 9.02
N CYS A 19 6.67 24.19 9.33
CA CYS A 19 5.27 23.94 8.96
C CYS A 19 4.26 24.71 9.83
N GLY A 20 4.68 25.34 10.95
CA GLY A 20 3.77 25.97 11.90
C GLY A 20 3.35 27.40 11.54
N ASP A 21 4.28 28.18 11.03
CA ASP A 21 4.08 29.64 10.86
C ASP A 21 3.62 30.05 9.45
N ASP A 22 3.86 29.19 8.42
CA ASP A 22 3.55 29.45 7.02
C ASP A 22 2.35 28.66 6.46
N LEU A 23 1.59 27.96 7.34
CA LEU A 23 0.38 27.27 6.92
C LEU A 23 -0.67 28.27 6.47
N LEU A 24 -0.97 28.25 5.17
CA LEU A 24 -2.13 28.96 4.65
C LEU A 24 -3.38 28.45 5.38
N ARG A 25 -4.23 29.38 5.80
CA ARG A 25 -5.54 29.02 6.30
C ARG A 25 -6.27 28.21 5.21
N THR A 26 -7.00 27.18 5.59
CA THR A 26 -7.75 26.32 4.64
C THR A 26 -8.57 27.16 3.64
N THR A 27 -9.20 28.24 4.12
CA THR A 27 -9.96 29.17 3.29
C THR A 27 -9.09 29.84 2.21
N GLU A 28 -7.90 30.31 2.57
CA GLU A 28 -6.99 30.98 1.63
C GLU A 28 -6.44 30.00 0.59
N ALA A 29 -6.09 28.78 1.01
CA ALA A 29 -5.67 27.72 0.09
C ALA A 29 -6.78 27.33 -0.87
N THR A 30 -8.02 27.21 -0.39
CA THR A 30 -9.19 26.93 -1.23
C THR A 30 -9.40 28.05 -2.25
N ASP A 31 -9.33 29.33 -1.83
CA ASP A 31 -9.49 30.48 -2.73
C ASP A 31 -8.39 30.52 -3.81
N ARG A 32 -7.16 30.14 -3.49
CA ARG A 32 -6.07 30.06 -4.47
C ARG A 32 -6.30 28.94 -5.48
N LEU A 33 -6.75 27.77 -5.04
CA LEU A 33 -7.06 26.66 -5.94
C LEU A 33 -8.29 26.94 -6.82
N THR A 34 -9.29 27.62 -6.28
CA THR A 34 -10.45 28.08 -7.05
C THR A 34 -10.02 29.06 -8.16
N ARG A 35 -9.16 30.02 -7.83
CA ARG A 35 -8.61 30.93 -8.85
C ARG A 35 -7.78 30.17 -9.88
N LEU A 36 -6.95 29.23 -9.46
CA LEU A 36 -6.15 28.42 -10.37
C LEU A 36 -7.04 27.61 -11.33
N ALA A 37 -8.11 26.99 -10.83
CA ALA A 37 -9.06 26.26 -11.66
C ALA A 37 -9.73 27.18 -12.72
N ALA A 38 -10.12 28.40 -12.32
CA ALA A 38 -10.69 29.39 -13.21
C ALA A 38 -9.68 29.91 -14.24
N ASP A 39 -8.46 30.23 -13.81
CA ASP A 39 -7.40 30.77 -14.69
C ASP A 39 -6.94 29.74 -15.74
N LEU A 40 -6.97 28.46 -15.38
CA LEU A 40 -6.61 27.36 -16.28
C LEU A 40 -7.77 26.83 -17.12
N ASP A 41 -9.01 27.24 -16.80
CA ASP A 41 -10.24 26.64 -17.35
C ASP A 41 -10.21 25.08 -17.24
N ALA A 42 -9.85 24.58 -16.06
CA ALA A 42 -9.56 23.17 -15.84
C ALA A 42 -10.08 22.66 -14.49
N VAL A 43 -10.39 21.37 -14.43
CA VAL A 43 -10.65 20.69 -13.16
C VAL A 43 -9.33 20.55 -12.39
N VAL A 44 -9.30 21.07 -11.18
CA VAL A 44 -8.14 20.96 -10.28
C VAL A 44 -8.45 19.91 -9.20
N VAL A 45 -7.61 18.88 -9.12
CA VAL A 45 -7.67 17.87 -8.05
C VAL A 45 -6.55 18.14 -7.06
N SER A 46 -6.91 18.34 -5.80
CA SER A 46 -5.97 18.67 -4.72
C SER A 46 -6.14 17.74 -3.52
N GLY A 47 -5.01 17.49 -2.82
CA GLY A 47 -4.99 16.72 -1.58
C GLY A 47 -4.94 17.63 -0.36
N TRP A 48 -5.62 17.24 0.72
CA TRP A 48 -5.78 18.00 1.94
C TRP A 48 -5.52 17.13 3.16
N PHE A 49 -4.92 17.77 4.17
CA PHE A 49 -4.73 17.18 5.49
C PHE A 49 -5.03 18.26 6.54
N GLU A 50 -6.07 18.07 7.34
CA GLU A 50 -6.50 19.05 8.32
C GLU A 50 -7.19 18.39 9.52
N PRO A 51 -7.29 19.08 10.67
CA PRO A 51 -8.11 18.62 11.78
C PRO A 51 -9.59 18.53 11.38
N THR A 52 -10.29 17.50 11.87
CA THR A 52 -11.75 17.41 11.71
C THR A 52 -12.45 18.55 12.48
N ALA A 53 -13.65 18.93 12.07
CA ALA A 53 -14.41 20.04 12.68
C ALA A 53 -14.65 19.87 14.18
N ASP A 54 -14.74 18.62 14.68
CA ASP A 54 -14.86 18.31 16.10
C ASP A 54 -13.50 18.32 16.84
N GLY A 55 -12.40 18.50 16.14
CA GLY A 55 -11.05 18.53 16.69
C GLY A 55 -10.55 17.19 17.26
N LEU A 56 -11.30 16.11 17.11
CA LEU A 56 -10.98 14.81 17.70
C LEU A 56 -10.04 13.95 16.84
N ALA A 57 -10.01 14.21 15.52
CA ALA A 57 -9.22 13.45 14.56
C ALA A 57 -8.62 14.40 13.50
N ASN A 58 -7.82 13.85 12.60
CA ASN A 58 -7.44 14.50 11.35
C ASN A 58 -8.24 13.91 10.18
N ALA A 59 -8.39 14.68 9.11
CA ALA A 59 -8.93 14.24 7.84
C ALA A 59 -7.82 14.27 6.78
N ASN A 60 -7.72 13.19 5.98
CA ASN A 60 -6.86 13.11 4.82
C ASN A 60 -7.76 12.82 3.62
N TYR A 61 -7.87 13.78 2.70
CA TYR A 61 -8.84 13.70 1.61
C TYR A 61 -8.36 14.42 0.36
N SER A 62 -9.04 14.16 -0.74
CA SER A 62 -8.88 14.92 -1.99
C SER A 62 -10.21 15.48 -2.44
N ILE A 63 -10.16 16.64 -3.08
CA ILE A 63 -11.31 17.29 -3.71
C ILE A 63 -11.02 17.55 -5.19
N ALA A 64 -12.09 17.56 -5.99
CA ALA A 64 -12.07 18.07 -7.35
C ALA A 64 -12.84 19.37 -7.39
N GLN A 65 -12.25 20.40 -8.00
CA GLN A 65 -12.85 21.72 -8.21
C GLN A 65 -12.96 22.00 -9.68
N SER A 66 -14.15 22.39 -10.12
CA SER A 66 -14.41 22.86 -11.49
C SER A 66 -13.92 24.29 -11.69
N PRO A 67 -13.78 24.78 -12.96
CA PRO A 67 -13.36 26.14 -13.28
C PRO A 67 -14.22 27.22 -12.62
N ASP A 68 -15.50 26.97 -12.37
CA ASP A 68 -16.41 27.90 -11.67
C ASP A 68 -16.21 27.93 -10.14
N GLY A 69 -15.27 27.16 -9.62
CA GLY A 69 -14.97 27.04 -8.19
C GLY A 69 -15.83 26.03 -7.42
N THR A 70 -16.76 25.37 -8.10
CA THR A 70 -17.61 24.35 -7.47
C THR A 70 -16.79 23.12 -7.12
N VAL A 71 -16.90 22.62 -5.89
CA VAL A 71 -16.35 21.31 -5.50
C VAL A 71 -17.33 20.23 -6.00
N THR A 72 -16.92 19.50 -7.02
CA THR A 72 -17.73 18.46 -7.67
C THR A 72 -17.55 17.08 -7.07
N GLY A 73 -16.39 16.82 -6.45
CA GLY A 73 -16.11 15.54 -5.84
C GLY A 73 -15.24 15.66 -4.60
N ARG A 74 -15.46 14.77 -3.63
CA ARG A 74 -14.60 14.58 -2.44
C ARG A 74 -14.42 13.11 -2.18
N TYR A 75 -13.17 12.73 -1.91
CA TYR A 75 -12.77 11.41 -1.48
C TYR A 75 -11.97 11.48 -0.19
N ASP A 76 -12.48 10.91 0.88
CA ASP A 76 -11.76 10.76 2.14
C ASP A 76 -11.00 9.44 2.13
N LYS A 77 -9.70 9.49 2.45
CA LYS A 77 -8.81 8.33 2.44
C LYS A 77 -9.33 7.20 3.32
N VAL A 78 -9.43 6.01 2.76
CA VAL A 78 -9.99 4.83 3.44
C VAL A 78 -8.89 3.99 4.08
N ARG A 79 -7.79 3.77 3.37
CA ARG A 79 -6.69 2.92 3.85
C ARG A 79 -5.60 3.77 4.49
N LEU A 80 -5.60 3.79 5.79
CA LEU A 80 -4.66 4.59 6.58
C LEU A 80 -3.32 3.89 6.77
N VAL A 81 -2.26 4.68 6.96
CA VAL A 81 -0.90 4.19 7.25
C VAL A 81 -0.80 3.87 8.74
N PRO A 82 -0.53 2.60 9.12
CA PRO A 82 -0.26 2.26 10.52
C PRO A 82 0.93 3.06 11.07
N PHE A 83 0.80 3.55 12.30
CA PHE A 83 1.78 4.37 13.02
C PHE A 83 2.09 5.74 12.38
N GLY A 84 1.59 6.02 11.16
CA GLY A 84 1.72 7.32 10.51
C GLY A 84 0.42 8.13 10.55
N GLU A 85 -0.71 7.46 10.35
CA GLU A 85 -2.03 8.08 10.30
C GLU A 85 -2.97 7.57 11.39
N PHE A 86 -2.72 6.38 11.92
CA PHE A 86 -3.43 5.85 13.08
C PHE A 86 -2.51 4.93 13.89
N VAL A 87 -2.80 4.79 15.17
CA VAL A 87 -2.05 3.90 16.07
C VAL A 87 -2.90 2.68 16.39
N PRO A 88 -2.54 1.47 15.88
CA PRO A 88 -3.21 0.25 16.26
C PRO A 88 -3.10 0.04 17.77
N LEU A 89 -4.20 -0.34 18.43
CA LEU A 89 -4.21 -0.55 19.90
C LEU A 89 -3.69 0.66 20.69
N ARG A 90 -4.03 1.87 20.27
CA ARG A 90 -3.54 3.14 20.86
C ARG A 90 -3.57 3.13 22.40
N SER A 91 -4.66 2.68 23.02
CA SER A 91 -4.80 2.63 24.48
C SER A 91 -3.73 1.81 25.20
N PHE A 92 -3.09 0.89 24.47
CA PHE A 92 -1.98 0.10 25.00
C PHE A 92 -0.62 0.74 24.68
N ILE A 93 -0.46 1.24 23.46
CA ILE A 93 0.82 1.78 22.95
C ILE A 93 1.14 3.15 23.53
N ASP A 94 0.17 4.01 23.78
CA ASP A 94 0.35 5.34 24.41
C ASP A 94 1.10 5.29 25.76
N ASN A 95 1.11 4.12 26.41
CA ASN A 95 1.86 3.94 27.67
C ASN A 95 3.36 3.67 27.46
N PHE A 96 3.82 3.45 26.22
CA PHE A 96 5.18 3.00 25.93
C PHE A 96 5.97 3.93 25.00
N SER A 97 5.35 4.91 24.37
CA SER A 97 6.03 5.79 23.42
C SER A 97 5.37 7.17 23.34
N ASP A 98 6.18 8.21 23.45
CA ASP A 98 5.78 9.61 23.25
C ASP A 98 5.91 10.07 21.78
N GLU A 99 6.43 9.21 20.89
CA GLU A 99 6.72 9.55 19.49
C GLU A 99 5.59 9.20 18.51
N ILE A 100 4.36 9.04 18.99
CA ILE A 100 3.20 8.68 18.18
C ILE A 100 2.36 9.90 17.78
N PRO A 101 1.68 9.88 16.62
CA PRO A 101 0.79 10.97 16.22
C PRO A 101 -0.23 11.28 17.30
N GLY A 102 -0.35 12.56 17.71
CA GLY A 102 -1.26 12.97 18.76
C GLY A 102 -2.74 12.74 18.45
N ARG A 103 -3.09 12.64 17.14
CA ARG A 103 -4.45 12.37 16.66
C ARG A 103 -4.42 11.40 15.51
N ASP A 104 -5.33 10.44 15.50
CA ASP A 104 -5.53 9.55 14.37
C ASP A 104 -6.26 10.27 13.22
N VAL A 105 -6.02 9.80 12.01
CA VAL A 105 -6.80 10.18 10.84
C VAL A 105 -8.12 9.41 10.86
N ARG A 106 -9.23 10.09 10.56
CA ARG A 106 -10.53 9.44 10.39
C ARG A 106 -10.58 8.76 9.02
N SER A 107 -10.82 7.45 8.99
CA SER A 107 -10.97 6.70 7.76
C SER A 107 -12.26 7.10 7.03
N GLY A 108 -12.16 7.29 5.71
CA GLY A 108 -13.33 7.40 4.83
C GLY A 108 -14.05 6.06 4.65
N THR A 109 -15.22 6.12 4.03
CA THR A 109 -16.06 4.95 3.73
C THR A 109 -16.58 4.93 2.29
N GLY A 110 -16.29 5.99 1.51
CA GLY A 110 -16.80 6.17 0.15
C GLY A 110 -16.07 5.32 -0.90
N PRO A 111 -16.67 5.24 -2.10
CA PRO A 111 -16.00 4.67 -3.26
C PRO A 111 -14.77 5.50 -3.62
N ALA A 112 -13.78 4.86 -4.26
CA ALA A 112 -12.50 5.51 -4.60
C ALA A 112 -12.62 6.32 -5.90
N ILE A 113 -13.56 7.26 -5.97
CA ILE A 113 -13.81 8.09 -7.14
C ILE A 113 -14.01 9.56 -6.77
N LEU A 114 -13.77 10.42 -7.76
CA LEU A 114 -14.16 11.83 -7.80
C LEU A 114 -15.01 12.04 -9.04
N GLU A 115 -16.25 12.50 -8.84
CA GLU A 115 -17.10 12.95 -9.95
C GLU A 115 -16.63 14.33 -10.41
N THR A 116 -16.46 14.51 -11.71
CA THR A 116 -15.98 15.77 -12.29
C THR A 116 -16.67 16.06 -13.61
N ASP A 117 -16.59 17.30 -14.10
CA ASP A 117 -17.15 17.72 -15.37
C ASP A 117 -16.50 17.04 -16.58
N ILE A 118 -15.28 16.52 -16.41
CA ILE A 118 -14.55 15.79 -17.46
C ILE A 118 -14.75 14.28 -17.39
N GLY A 119 -15.50 13.77 -16.41
CA GLY A 119 -15.78 12.35 -16.20
C GLY A 119 -15.51 11.89 -14.78
N THR A 120 -15.70 10.61 -14.52
CA THR A 120 -15.43 9.98 -13.23
C THR A 120 -13.95 9.63 -13.13
N LEU A 121 -13.24 10.23 -12.20
CA LEU A 121 -11.81 9.96 -11.95
C LEU A 121 -11.68 8.98 -10.79
N GLY A 122 -10.93 7.89 -10.98
CA GLY A 122 -10.50 7.02 -9.90
C GLY A 122 -9.45 7.69 -9.04
N ILE A 123 -9.42 7.37 -7.75
CA ILE A 123 -8.44 7.95 -6.83
C ILE A 123 -7.93 6.93 -5.82
N SER A 124 -6.65 7.05 -5.51
CA SER A 124 -5.96 6.21 -4.52
C SER A 124 -4.90 7.09 -3.84
N ILE A 125 -5.17 7.53 -2.62
CA ILE A 125 -4.29 8.50 -1.93
C ILE A 125 -3.06 7.78 -1.36
N SER A 126 -1.87 8.10 -1.90
CA SER A 126 -0.55 7.70 -1.35
C SER A 126 -0.44 6.19 -1.07
N TRP A 127 -0.45 5.79 0.20
CA TRP A 127 -0.34 4.40 0.68
C TRP A 127 -1.35 3.45 0.05
N GLU A 128 -2.51 3.95 -0.37
CA GLU A 128 -3.57 3.14 -0.95
C GLU A 128 -3.17 2.47 -2.26
N VAL A 129 -2.23 3.05 -3.01
CA VAL A 129 -1.76 2.50 -4.29
C VAL A 129 -1.08 1.13 -4.13
N PHE A 130 -0.57 0.81 -2.94
CA PHE A 130 0.00 -0.51 -2.65
C PHE A 130 -1.05 -1.63 -2.64
N PHE A 131 -2.34 -1.29 -2.53
CA PHE A 131 -3.43 -2.25 -2.40
C PHE A 131 -4.32 -2.27 -3.63
N ASP A 132 -4.44 -3.42 -4.26
CA ASP A 132 -5.22 -3.64 -5.49
C ASP A 132 -6.71 -3.30 -5.32
N HIS A 133 -7.29 -3.60 -4.17
CA HIS A 133 -8.72 -3.45 -3.94
C HIS A 133 -9.19 -1.99 -4.04
N ARG A 134 -8.34 -0.97 -3.74
CA ARG A 134 -8.73 0.44 -3.89
C ARG A 134 -8.78 0.86 -5.35
N ALA A 135 -7.76 0.47 -6.14
CA ALA A 135 -7.78 0.70 -7.57
C ALA A 135 -8.95 -0.05 -8.26
N ARG A 136 -9.22 -1.29 -7.84
CA ARG A 136 -10.37 -2.07 -8.33
C ARG A 136 -11.70 -1.42 -7.96
N ASP A 137 -11.82 -0.91 -6.74
CA ASP A 137 -13.01 -0.17 -6.29
C ASP A 137 -13.22 1.09 -7.15
N ALA A 138 -12.15 1.85 -7.40
CA ALA A 138 -12.18 3.02 -8.27
C ALA A 138 -12.76 2.69 -9.66
N ILE A 139 -12.20 1.66 -10.31
CA ILE A 139 -12.63 1.28 -11.67
C ILE A 139 -13.98 0.56 -11.64
N GLY A 140 -14.26 -0.20 -10.59
CA GLY A 140 -15.57 -0.82 -10.35
C GLY A 140 -16.71 0.21 -10.26
N ASN A 141 -16.41 1.41 -9.77
CA ASN A 141 -17.35 2.54 -9.67
C ASN A 141 -17.25 3.52 -10.84
N GLY A 142 -16.62 3.15 -11.94
CA GLY A 142 -16.63 3.93 -13.18
C GLY A 142 -15.42 4.81 -13.42
N GLY A 143 -14.37 4.72 -12.58
CA GLY A 143 -13.13 5.49 -12.76
C GLY A 143 -12.50 5.26 -14.15
N GLN A 144 -12.26 6.35 -14.88
CA GLN A 144 -11.75 6.34 -16.25
C GLN A 144 -10.24 6.61 -16.32
N LEU A 145 -9.68 7.14 -15.26
CA LEU A 145 -8.29 7.46 -15.01
C LEU A 145 -8.02 7.17 -13.53
N LEU A 146 -6.81 6.86 -13.12
CA LEU A 146 -6.46 6.68 -11.71
C LEU A 146 -5.49 7.78 -11.25
N LEU A 147 -5.90 8.53 -10.25
CA LEU A 147 -5.09 9.55 -9.61
C LEU A 147 -4.43 8.99 -8.34
N ASN A 148 -3.16 9.31 -8.14
CA ASN A 148 -2.44 9.00 -6.91
C ASN A 148 -1.76 10.27 -6.35
N PRO A 149 -2.54 11.16 -5.71
CA PRO A 149 -1.95 12.25 -4.94
C PRO A 149 -1.21 11.68 -3.74
N THR A 150 0.06 12.09 -3.56
CA THR A 150 0.91 11.52 -2.51
C THR A 150 1.86 12.58 -1.96
N ASN A 151 2.26 12.41 -0.69
CA ASN A 151 3.35 13.17 -0.11
C ASN A 151 4.37 12.19 0.48
N GLY A 152 5.55 12.15 -0.12
CA GLY A 152 6.64 11.25 0.26
C GLY A 152 7.56 11.78 1.36
N SER A 153 7.24 12.92 2.01
CA SER A 153 8.12 13.58 2.98
C SER A 153 8.55 12.66 4.13
N SER A 154 7.62 11.86 4.67
CA SER A 154 7.89 10.90 5.73
C SER A 154 8.78 9.73 5.30
N TYR A 155 8.99 9.54 4.01
CA TYR A 155 9.76 8.45 3.41
C TYR A 155 10.95 8.98 2.60
N TRP A 156 11.48 10.15 2.97
CA TRP A 156 12.54 10.83 2.26
C TRP A 156 13.75 9.91 2.01
N LEU A 157 14.18 9.84 0.76
CA LEU A 157 15.30 9.01 0.28
C LEU A 157 15.21 7.52 0.66
N THR A 158 14.01 7.02 0.94
CA THR A 158 13.79 5.59 1.18
C THR A 158 13.34 4.87 -0.09
N ILE A 159 13.47 3.54 -0.10
CA ILE A 159 12.99 2.69 -1.18
C ILE A 159 11.47 2.79 -1.41
N VAL A 160 10.71 3.25 -0.40
CA VAL A 160 9.25 3.37 -0.45
C VAL A 160 8.79 4.27 -1.60
N GLN A 161 9.51 5.34 -1.90
CA GLN A 161 9.17 6.23 -3.02
C GLN A 161 9.26 5.51 -4.37
N SER A 162 10.30 4.68 -4.58
CA SER A 162 10.43 3.85 -5.78
C SER A 162 9.38 2.74 -5.84
N GLN A 163 9.07 2.13 -4.69
CA GLN A 163 8.01 1.13 -4.58
C GLN A 163 6.63 1.72 -4.91
N GLN A 164 6.40 2.99 -4.60
CA GLN A 164 5.15 3.67 -4.90
C GLN A 164 4.93 3.82 -6.42
N ILE A 165 5.96 4.25 -7.16
CA ILE A 165 5.92 4.28 -8.64
C ILE A 165 5.72 2.86 -9.20
N ALA A 166 6.43 1.86 -8.67
CA ALA A 166 6.27 0.46 -9.10
C ALA A 166 4.84 -0.04 -8.86
N SER A 167 4.23 0.34 -7.73
CA SER A 167 2.84 -0.01 -7.44
C SER A 167 1.87 0.73 -8.36
N SER A 168 2.09 2.00 -8.66
CA SER A 168 1.30 2.75 -9.64
C SER A 168 1.35 2.10 -11.03
N ARG A 169 2.52 1.58 -11.46
CA ARG A 169 2.65 0.79 -12.68
C ARG A 169 1.81 -0.49 -12.65
N LEU A 170 1.85 -1.19 -11.51
CA LEU A 170 1.04 -2.40 -11.35
C LEU A 170 -0.46 -2.08 -11.39
N ARG A 171 -0.88 -1.00 -10.73
CA ARG A 171 -2.29 -0.54 -10.81
C ARG A 171 -2.69 -0.19 -12.23
N ALA A 172 -1.83 0.47 -13.00
CA ALA A 172 -2.11 0.79 -14.41
C ALA A 172 -2.42 -0.48 -15.22
N VAL A 173 -1.55 -1.50 -15.13
CA VAL A 173 -1.73 -2.78 -15.83
C VAL A 173 -2.98 -3.53 -15.36
N GLU A 174 -3.20 -3.62 -14.05
CA GLU A 174 -4.34 -4.34 -13.49
C GLU A 174 -5.68 -3.75 -13.88
N THR A 175 -5.73 -2.44 -14.03
CA THR A 175 -6.97 -1.70 -14.27
C THR A 175 -7.17 -1.27 -15.72
N ASP A 176 -6.15 -1.37 -16.56
CA ASP A 176 -6.13 -0.82 -17.93
C ASP A 176 -6.43 0.69 -17.92
N ARG A 177 -5.75 1.44 -17.02
CA ARG A 177 -5.91 2.88 -16.86
C ARG A 177 -4.57 3.58 -16.83
N PHE A 178 -4.53 4.80 -17.36
CA PHE A 178 -3.44 5.71 -17.02
C PHE A 178 -3.46 5.99 -15.52
N VAL A 179 -2.26 6.09 -14.93
CA VAL A 179 -2.09 6.51 -13.54
C VAL A 179 -1.30 7.80 -13.51
N LEU A 180 -1.87 8.84 -12.91
CA LEU A 180 -1.22 10.11 -12.67
C LEU A 180 -0.85 10.21 -11.19
N GLN A 181 0.43 10.08 -10.89
CA GLN A 181 0.97 10.28 -9.55
C GLN A 181 1.48 11.69 -9.42
N ALA A 182 0.94 12.45 -8.46
CA ALA A 182 1.36 13.81 -8.15
C ALA A 182 1.93 13.85 -6.73
N ALA A 183 3.20 14.26 -6.61
CA ALA A 183 3.95 14.24 -5.37
C ALA A 183 4.73 15.54 -5.16
N PRO A 184 4.39 16.39 -4.17
CA PRO A 184 5.23 17.52 -3.77
C PRO A 184 6.62 17.07 -3.33
N THR A 185 6.69 15.88 -2.68
CA THR A 185 7.91 15.20 -2.29
C THR A 185 7.84 13.74 -2.73
N GLY A 186 8.91 13.21 -3.32
CA GLY A 186 8.92 11.91 -3.95
C GLY A 186 8.87 12.03 -5.47
N PHE A 187 8.37 11.00 -6.14
CA PHE A 187 8.26 11.00 -7.59
C PHE A 187 6.85 11.35 -8.05
N SER A 188 6.71 12.36 -8.89
CA SER A 188 5.54 12.51 -9.76
C SER A 188 5.75 11.70 -11.03
N GLY A 189 4.68 11.22 -11.65
CA GLY A 189 4.79 10.45 -12.89
C GLY A 189 3.46 10.28 -13.63
N VAL A 190 3.60 10.10 -14.93
CA VAL A 190 2.53 9.71 -15.86
C VAL A 190 2.82 8.28 -16.30
N ILE A 191 1.89 7.37 -16.06
CA ILE A 191 2.07 5.95 -16.29
C ILE A 191 0.96 5.46 -17.22
N ALA A 192 1.36 4.81 -18.31
CA ALA A 192 0.46 4.25 -19.30
C ALA A 192 -0.23 2.96 -18.81
N PRO A 193 -1.35 2.53 -19.44
CA PRO A 193 -2.08 1.33 -19.04
C PRO A 193 -1.29 0.01 -19.12
N ASP A 194 -0.23 -0.04 -19.91
CA ASP A 194 0.70 -1.17 -19.99
C ASP A 194 1.79 -1.15 -18.91
N GLY A 195 1.78 -0.11 -18.04
CA GLY A 195 2.76 0.08 -16.98
C GLY A 195 4.03 0.80 -17.41
N GLU A 196 4.13 1.31 -18.65
CA GLU A 196 5.23 2.18 -19.07
C GLU A 196 5.17 3.52 -18.32
N VAL A 197 6.32 3.99 -17.83
CA VAL A 197 6.44 5.31 -17.21
C VAL A 197 6.79 6.31 -18.31
N LEU A 198 5.77 7.02 -18.80
CA LEU A 198 5.93 7.99 -19.89
C LEU A 198 6.75 9.20 -19.45
N GLN A 199 6.48 9.68 -18.25
CA GLN A 199 7.19 10.81 -17.65
C GLN A 199 7.38 10.56 -16.15
N ARG A 200 8.48 11.05 -15.59
CA ARG A 200 8.76 11.02 -14.15
C ARG A 200 9.64 12.19 -13.75
N THR A 201 9.42 12.73 -12.55
CA THR A 201 10.33 13.69 -11.90
C THR A 201 11.48 12.97 -11.19
N GLY A 202 12.51 13.70 -10.83
CA GLY A 202 13.42 13.32 -9.75
C GLY A 202 12.74 13.41 -8.37
N VAL A 203 13.44 12.98 -7.31
CA VAL A 203 12.96 13.17 -5.93
C VAL A 203 13.06 14.66 -5.60
N SER A 204 11.94 15.25 -5.17
CA SER A 204 11.84 16.69 -4.85
C SER A 204 12.30 17.63 -5.96
N GLU A 205 12.19 17.20 -7.20
CA GLU A 205 12.35 18.05 -8.35
C GLU A 205 11.11 18.92 -8.50
N GLN A 206 11.29 20.25 -8.46
CA GLN A 206 10.21 21.19 -8.76
C GLN A 206 9.94 21.19 -10.26
N LYS A 207 8.93 20.42 -10.68
CA LYS A 207 8.60 20.25 -12.08
C LYS A 207 7.10 19.95 -12.25
N VAL A 208 6.53 20.55 -13.29
CA VAL A 208 5.19 20.22 -13.78
C VAL A 208 5.34 19.26 -14.96
N LEU A 209 4.62 18.14 -14.92
CA LEU A 209 4.52 17.19 -16.02
C LEU A 209 3.26 17.51 -16.83
N TYR A 210 3.40 17.53 -18.15
CA TYR A 210 2.30 17.72 -19.08
C TYR A 210 2.20 16.50 -19.99
N ASP A 211 0.99 15.93 -20.11
CA ASP A 211 0.74 14.81 -20.99
C ASP A 211 -0.70 14.82 -21.49
N THR A 212 -0.96 14.09 -22.57
CA THR A 212 -2.28 13.79 -23.08
C THR A 212 -2.61 12.35 -22.78
N VAL A 213 -3.62 12.11 -21.95
CA VAL A 213 -4.03 10.77 -21.53
C VAL A 213 -5.47 10.49 -21.95
N GLU A 214 -5.76 9.24 -22.27
CA GLU A 214 -7.11 8.82 -22.62
C GLU A 214 -7.92 8.45 -21.39
N LEU A 215 -9.14 8.92 -21.32
CA LEU A 215 -10.14 8.43 -20.37
C LEU A 215 -10.70 7.10 -20.88
N ARG A 216 -10.39 6.01 -20.19
CA ARG A 216 -10.70 4.65 -20.63
C ARG A 216 -11.87 4.08 -19.83
N THR A 217 -12.66 3.23 -20.45
CA THR A 217 -13.80 2.54 -19.84
C THR A 217 -13.62 1.02 -19.88
N GLY A 218 -14.54 0.29 -19.28
CA GLY A 218 -14.48 -1.17 -19.20
C GLY A 218 -13.79 -1.69 -17.95
N ARG A 219 -13.75 -3.01 -17.79
CA ARG A 219 -13.17 -3.69 -16.61
C ARG A 219 -12.31 -4.85 -17.06
N THR A 220 -11.08 -4.90 -16.62
CA THR A 220 -10.18 -6.03 -16.82
C THR A 220 -10.65 -7.26 -16.04
N LEU A 221 -10.11 -8.43 -16.35
CA LEU A 221 -10.33 -9.63 -15.54
C LEU A 221 -9.83 -9.44 -14.10
N SER A 222 -8.73 -8.70 -13.91
CA SER A 222 -8.20 -8.38 -12.58
C SER A 222 -9.22 -7.58 -11.77
N VAL A 223 -9.85 -6.57 -12.37
CA VAL A 223 -10.90 -5.77 -11.71
C VAL A 223 -12.12 -6.62 -11.36
N GLN A 224 -12.52 -7.54 -12.25
CA GLN A 224 -13.72 -8.37 -12.07
C GLN A 224 -13.52 -9.49 -11.04
N LEU A 225 -12.42 -10.22 -11.14
CA LEU A 225 -12.17 -11.43 -10.36
C LEU A 225 -11.42 -11.16 -9.05
N GLY A 226 -10.57 -10.12 -9.03
CA GLY A 226 -9.77 -9.79 -7.87
C GLY A 226 -8.91 -10.95 -7.38
N ALA A 227 -8.91 -11.19 -6.07
CA ALA A 227 -8.13 -12.23 -5.43
C ALA A 227 -8.72 -13.65 -5.56
N TRP A 228 -9.95 -13.80 -6.08
CA TRP A 228 -10.64 -15.10 -6.15
C TRP A 228 -9.83 -16.20 -6.84
N PRO A 229 -9.20 -15.97 -8.02
CA PRO A 229 -8.41 -17.02 -8.67
C PRO A 229 -7.27 -17.55 -7.81
N MET A 230 -6.58 -16.68 -7.09
CA MET A 230 -5.50 -17.06 -6.18
C MET A 230 -6.00 -17.86 -4.99
N LEU A 231 -7.15 -17.47 -4.43
CA LEU A 231 -7.79 -18.21 -3.31
C LEU A 231 -8.22 -19.61 -3.75
N VAL A 232 -8.88 -19.72 -4.92
CA VAL A 232 -9.30 -21.01 -5.47
C VAL A 232 -8.08 -21.91 -5.74
N TYR A 233 -7.03 -21.37 -6.35
CA TYR A 233 -5.79 -22.10 -6.58
C TYR A 233 -5.14 -22.57 -5.27
N GLY A 234 -5.06 -21.71 -4.27
CA GLY A 234 -4.52 -22.04 -2.95
C GLY A 234 -5.30 -23.18 -2.26
N ILE A 235 -6.63 -23.08 -2.27
CA ILE A 235 -7.51 -24.12 -1.68
C ILE A 235 -7.33 -25.45 -2.45
N ALA A 236 -7.34 -25.42 -3.78
CA ALA A 236 -7.16 -26.62 -4.59
C ALA A 236 -5.80 -27.29 -4.33
N THR A 237 -4.73 -26.49 -4.24
CA THR A 237 -3.39 -26.99 -3.93
C THR A 237 -3.35 -27.67 -2.55
N LEU A 238 -3.93 -27.02 -1.53
CA LEU A 238 -4.02 -27.60 -0.19
C LEU A 238 -4.83 -28.91 -0.17
N ALA A 239 -5.95 -28.95 -0.90
CA ALA A 239 -6.77 -30.15 -1.01
C ALA A 239 -6.00 -31.31 -1.67
N VAL A 240 -5.23 -31.06 -2.72
CA VAL A 240 -4.37 -32.06 -3.38
C VAL A 240 -3.28 -32.58 -2.43
N ILE A 241 -2.61 -31.67 -1.70
CA ILE A 241 -1.56 -32.05 -0.74
C ILE A 241 -2.17 -32.92 0.39
N GLN A 242 -3.30 -32.51 0.93
CA GLN A 242 -3.97 -33.30 2.00
C GLN A 242 -4.48 -34.65 1.48
N GLY A 243 -5.02 -34.68 0.28
CA GLY A 243 -5.44 -35.94 -0.37
C GLY A 243 -4.27 -36.92 -0.49
N ARG A 244 -3.12 -36.44 -1.02
CA ARG A 244 -1.91 -37.29 -1.13
C ARG A 244 -1.43 -37.83 0.20
N ARG A 245 -1.44 -37.00 1.27
CA ARG A 245 -1.05 -37.43 2.61
C ARG A 245 -1.99 -38.49 3.20
N ARG A 246 -3.29 -38.42 2.91
CA ARG A 246 -4.25 -39.46 3.34
C ARG A 246 -4.02 -40.78 2.61
N PHE A 247 -3.77 -40.77 1.30
CA PHE A 247 -3.46 -41.97 0.53
C PHE A 247 -2.17 -42.65 0.99
N GLN A 248 -1.12 -41.89 1.33
CA GLN A 248 0.11 -42.44 1.88
C GLN A 248 -0.09 -43.14 3.21
N LYS A 249 -0.91 -42.58 4.14
CA LYS A 249 -1.22 -43.18 5.43
C LYS A 249 -2.03 -44.45 5.29
N VAL A 250 -2.93 -44.55 4.31
CA VAL A 250 -3.70 -45.78 4.06
C VAL A 250 -2.80 -46.88 3.50
N GLY A 251 -1.86 -46.56 2.62
CA GLY A 251 -0.89 -47.52 2.08
C GLY A 251 0.11 -48.06 3.13
N GLU A 252 0.39 -47.29 4.16
CA GLU A 252 1.29 -47.67 5.26
C GLU A 252 0.59 -48.58 6.30
N SER A 253 -0.74 -48.48 6.48
CA SER A 253 -1.52 -49.31 7.35
C SER A 253 -1.80 -50.74 6.81
N ASP A 254 -1.68 -50.94 5.49
CA ASP A 254 -1.89 -52.22 4.84
C ASP A 254 -0.60 -53.08 4.73
N LEU A 255 0.53 -52.56 5.24
CA LEU A 255 1.85 -53.22 5.23
C LEU A 255 2.30 -53.65 6.62
N ASP A 256 1.38 -54.06 7.49
CA ASP A 256 1.75 -54.78 8.74
C ASP A 256 1.82 -56.29 8.45
N PRO A 257 3.02 -56.85 8.23
CA PRO A 257 3.16 -58.27 8.09
C PRO A 257 3.10 -58.88 9.51
N GLN A 258 2.02 -59.54 9.85
CA GLN A 258 2.01 -60.51 10.91
C GLN A 258 3.07 -61.59 10.59
N GLY A 259 4.30 -61.31 10.95
CA GLY A 259 5.37 -62.27 11.00
C GLY A 259 5.29 -63.03 12.32
N ASP A 260 4.61 -64.16 12.29
CA ASP A 260 4.72 -65.18 13.34
C ASP A 260 6.20 -65.60 13.49
N GLY A 261 6.85 -65.02 14.49
CA GLY A 261 8.25 -65.32 14.86
C GLY A 261 8.30 -66.27 16.03
N THR A 262 8.15 -67.57 15.79
CA THR A 262 8.47 -68.63 16.76
C THR A 262 9.94 -68.48 17.15
N ILE A 263 10.18 -68.11 18.42
CA ILE A 263 11.51 -68.09 19.03
C ILE A 263 11.88 -69.47 19.46
N VAL A 264 12.85 -70.08 18.77
CA VAL A 264 13.58 -71.29 19.27
C VAL A 264 14.71 -70.81 20.15
N HIS A 265 14.63 -71.15 21.43
CA HIS A 265 15.74 -71.07 22.40
C HIS A 265 16.80 -72.07 22.06
N GLU A 266 18.03 -71.60 21.82
CA GLU A 266 19.22 -72.48 22.02
C GLU A 266 20.24 -71.73 22.88
N ARG A 267 20.60 -72.38 23.98
CA ARG A 267 21.63 -71.97 24.96
C ARG A 267 23.01 -72.31 24.43
N ASP A 268 23.96 -71.58 24.91
CA ASP A 268 25.33 -71.82 25.34
C ASP A 268 26.26 -70.72 24.80
N GLY A 269 27.00 -69.95 25.58
CA GLY A 269 27.93 -70.25 26.59
C GLY A 269 29.14 -69.34 26.40
N HIS A 270 29.58 -68.70 27.47
CA HIS A 270 30.93 -68.20 27.73
C HIS A 270 31.39 -66.81 27.32
N ILE A 271 31.50 -65.94 28.35
CA ILE A 271 32.74 -65.44 29.05
C ILE A 271 33.61 -64.47 28.24
N GLY A 272 33.79 -63.26 28.83
CA GLY A 272 35.12 -62.65 28.79
C GLY A 272 35.17 -61.14 28.55
N THR A 273 35.19 -60.42 29.65
CA THR A 273 36.10 -59.30 30.01
C THR A 273 36.05 -57.96 29.26
N GLU A 274 35.67 -56.99 29.99
CA GLU A 274 36.14 -55.59 29.98
C GLU A 274 37.71 -55.48 30.01
N PRO A 275 38.37 -54.31 29.86
CA PRO A 275 37.91 -52.97 30.15
C PRO A 275 38.55 -51.79 29.34
N ALA A 276 38.01 -50.64 29.60
CA ALA A 276 38.65 -49.35 29.92
C ALA A 276 39.39 -48.49 28.91
N GLY A 277 39.17 -47.25 29.02
CA GLY A 277 40.07 -46.11 28.74
C GLY A 277 39.67 -45.37 27.48
N GLY A 278 39.56 -44.15 27.47
CA GLY A 278 39.97 -43.03 28.28
C GLY A 278 39.95 -41.80 27.38
N ASP A 279 39.48 -40.71 27.92
CA ASP A 279 40.02 -39.36 27.77
C ASP A 279 40.20 -38.74 26.36
N ASP A 280 39.69 -37.67 26.15
CA ASP A 280 40.00 -36.28 26.47
C ASP A 280 40.08 -35.33 25.25
N CYS A 281 39.63 -34.12 25.50
CA CYS A 281 40.14 -32.84 25.05
C CYS A 281 39.67 -32.28 23.67
N ALA A 282 38.84 -31.35 23.74
CA ALA A 282 39.11 -29.89 23.81
C ALA A 282 39.56 -29.21 22.51
N GLY A 283 38.86 -28.20 22.12
CA GLY A 283 39.50 -26.93 21.84
C GLY A 283 39.22 -26.26 20.51
N ARG A 284 38.58 -25.13 20.60
CA ARG A 284 38.80 -23.87 19.87
C ARG A 284 38.69 -23.90 18.32
N ALA A 285 37.98 -23.04 17.73
CA ALA A 285 38.00 -21.58 17.77
C ALA A 285 36.61 -21.08 17.28
#